data_031cb9e04bf0fcba5d15e3805c41e23f
#
_entry.id   031cb9e04bf0fcba5d15e3805c41e23f
#
_cell.length_a   1.000
_cell.length_b   1.000
_cell.length_c   1.000
_cell.angle_alpha   90.00
_cell.angle_beta   90.00
_cell.angle_gamma   90.00
#
_symmetry.space_group_name_H-M   'P 1'
#
loop_
_entity.id
_entity.type
_entity.pdbx_description
1 polymer ?
#
loop_
_entity_poly.entity_id
_entity_poly.type
_entity_poly.pdbx_seq_one_letter_code
_entity_poly.pdbx_strand_id
1 'polypeptide(L)'
;MNYLHLLMLFETIFVIGSFYALKKDILAPSFLAGCSFWLSALCVLLNESKWNVHLLKKTLLILVFGQIAMFLGDILATKVPVLRKKDKETIEKEKSMEYKPIFIQNGKNLFLFTFNTALFVYFAYSILKKGFYMNAIIDAHRMQVEDGISEMNVFVQQSFRFLIVCALVYAFILLYNRIICNKKYQHDMFYSLYFNALAIIESVLSASRRNIIVMLIAWFFMTVVLWNVKNGWQFKLSKKLIRKTGVIVVITMVIFRALHTILKGTQSNLTSFYDYVTYYIGCPIQSLNIYLQRNVQIHRSPYWGQFSLPSLMKALKRIPRSVETTFDYVYLGGGANAASNVYTFFLAPYLDFGFMGCMIFSFVVYFVLSLLYTKAVKNRNMTYSVARNTAILGFIYWITLNSFYFCPVMFVFAPTGLISVICFWILFVFLFRIRFN
;
A
#
# COMPACT_ATOMS: atom_id res chain seq x y z
N MET A 1 -14.55 -7.43 -31.61
CA MET A 1 -14.34 -6.39 -30.57
C MET A 1 -13.04 -6.71 -29.86
N ASN A 2 -12.12 -5.76 -29.76
CA ASN A 2 -10.82 -5.97 -29.11
C ASN A 2 -11.05 -6.18 -27.60
N TYR A 3 -10.47 -7.22 -27.00
CA TYR A 3 -10.64 -7.50 -25.56
C TYR A 3 -10.12 -6.37 -24.66
N LEU A 4 -9.17 -5.56 -25.13
CA LEU A 4 -8.70 -4.38 -24.38
C LEU A 4 -9.81 -3.31 -24.25
N HIS A 5 -10.52 -3.03 -25.33
CA HIS A 5 -11.66 -2.09 -25.29
C HIS A 5 -12.79 -2.62 -24.41
N LEU A 6 -13.03 -3.94 -24.44
CA LEU A 6 -13.99 -4.59 -23.54
C LEU A 6 -13.57 -4.48 -22.07
N LEU A 7 -12.28 -4.64 -21.77
CA LEU A 7 -11.74 -4.43 -20.44
C LEU A 7 -11.98 -2.98 -19.99
N MET A 8 -11.66 -2.00 -20.83
CA MET A 8 -11.84 -0.58 -20.48
C MET A 8 -13.30 -0.22 -20.21
N LEU A 9 -14.22 -0.78 -20.99
CA LEU A 9 -15.66 -0.62 -20.77
C LEU A 9 -16.07 -1.22 -19.43
N PHE A 10 -15.65 -2.45 -19.14
CA PHE A 10 -15.90 -3.11 -17.85
C PHE A 10 -15.36 -2.28 -16.69
N GLU A 11 -14.12 -1.83 -16.74
CA GLU A 11 -13.48 -1.04 -15.68
C GLU A 11 -14.27 0.26 -15.40
N THR A 12 -14.74 0.92 -16.45
CA THR A 12 -15.53 2.15 -16.30
C THR A 12 -16.87 1.87 -15.61
N ILE A 13 -17.57 0.81 -16.04
CA ILE A 13 -18.83 0.39 -15.41
C ILE A 13 -18.60 -0.06 -13.98
N PHE A 14 -17.50 -0.79 -13.72
CA PHE A 14 -17.15 -1.30 -12.40
C PHE A 14 -16.87 -0.18 -11.40
N VAL A 15 -16.09 0.83 -11.78
CA VAL A 15 -15.79 1.99 -10.92
C VAL A 15 -17.06 2.75 -10.58
N ILE A 16 -17.90 3.07 -11.60
CA ILE A 16 -19.16 3.76 -11.38
C ILE A 16 -20.11 2.91 -10.52
N GLY A 17 -20.31 1.65 -10.88
CA GLY A 17 -21.21 0.73 -10.20
C GLY A 17 -20.80 0.47 -8.74
N SER A 18 -19.51 0.22 -8.48
CA SER A 18 -18.99 0.02 -7.13
C SER A 18 -19.13 1.27 -6.26
N PHE A 19 -18.91 2.46 -6.80
CA PHE A 19 -19.10 3.72 -6.09
C PHE A 19 -20.54 3.88 -5.56
N TYR A 20 -21.54 3.63 -6.42
CA TYR A 20 -22.94 3.74 -6.01
C TYR A 20 -23.37 2.58 -5.10
N ALA A 21 -22.97 1.34 -5.41
CA ALA A 21 -23.31 0.16 -4.61
C ALA A 21 -22.75 0.22 -3.18
N LEU A 22 -21.57 0.81 -3.01
CA LEU A 22 -20.90 1.01 -1.71
C LEU A 22 -21.27 2.35 -1.06
N LYS A 23 -22.40 2.95 -1.45
CA LYS A 23 -22.95 4.18 -0.86
C LYS A 23 -22.00 5.37 -0.94
N LYS A 24 -21.31 5.52 -2.06
CA LYS A 24 -20.36 6.60 -2.35
C LYS A 24 -19.17 6.65 -1.36
N ASP A 25 -18.80 5.51 -0.80
CA ASP A 25 -17.65 5.42 0.10
C ASP A 25 -16.35 5.32 -0.68
N ILE A 26 -15.60 6.43 -0.72
CA ILE A 26 -14.32 6.49 -1.45
C ILE A 26 -13.20 5.67 -0.80
N LEU A 27 -13.37 5.24 0.45
CA LEU A 27 -12.41 4.37 1.12
C LEU A 27 -12.80 2.90 1.02
N ALA A 28 -13.90 2.57 0.34
CA ALA A 28 -14.26 1.17 0.14
C ALA A 28 -13.14 0.44 -0.62
N PRO A 29 -12.64 -0.70 -0.09
CA PRO A 29 -11.46 -1.38 -0.65
C PRO A 29 -11.57 -1.72 -2.13
N SER A 30 -12.70 -2.30 -2.55
CA SER A 30 -12.91 -2.69 -3.94
C SER A 30 -13.08 -1.51 -4.89
N PHE A 31 -13.65 -0.39 -4.42
CA PHE A 31 -13.73 0.84 -5.19
C PHE A 31 -12.34 1.42 -5.47
N LEU A 32 -11.48 1.50 -4.44
CA LEU A 32 -10.10 2.00 -4.62
C LEU A 32 -9.28 1.09 -5.55
N ALA A 33 -9.44 -0.23 -5.42
CA ALA A 33 -8.81 -1.17 -6.35
C ALA A 33 -9.34 -0.98 -7.78
N GLY A 34 -10.64 -0.87 -7.96
CA GLY A 34 -11.25 -0.60 -9.27
C GLY A 34 -10.71 0.67 -9.92
N CYS A 35 -10.59 1.77 -9.15
CA CYS A 35 -9.98 3.01 -9.65
C CYS A 35 -8.54 2.80 -10.12
N SER A 36 -7.75 1.99 -9.40
CA SER A 36 -6.37 1.71 -9.77
C SER A 36 -6.25 0.80 -11.01
N PHE A 37 -7.11 -0.20 -11.14
CA PHE A 37 -7.21 -1.04 -12.34
C PHE A 37 -7.71 -0.27 -13.55
N TRP A 38 -8.72 0.60 -13.38
CA TRP A 38 -9.20 1.49 -14.43
C TRP A 38 -8.09 2.37 -14.98
N LEU A 39 -7.29 2.99 -14.08
CA LEU A 39 -6.16 3.82 -14.49
C LEU A 39 -5.08 2.99 -15.20
N SER A 40 -4.83 1.78 -14.73
CA SER A 40 -3.88 0.86 -15.39
C SER A 40 -4.35 0.44 -16.77
N ALA A 41 -5.62 0.07 -16.94
CA ALA A 41 -6.21 -0.28 -18.24
C ALA A 41 -6.18 0.91 -19.20
N LEU A 42 -6.46 2.14 -18.71
CA LEU A 42 -6.35 3.36 -19.52
C LEU A 42 -4.90 3.57 -20.01
N CYS A 43 -3.89 3.37 -19.16
CA CYS A 43 -2.49 3.49 -19.57
C CYS A 43 -2.09 2.43 -20.60
N VAL A 44 -2.63 1.20 -20.51
CA VAL A 44 -2.43 0.18 -21.55
C VAL A 44 -3.07 0.60 -22.87
N LEU A 45 -4.32 1.11 -22.82
CA LEU A 45 -5.04 1.58 -24.01
C LEU A 45 -4.28 2.74 -24.70
N LEU A 46 -3.77 3.69 -23.94
CA LEU A 46 -2.98 4.82 -24.45
C LEU A 46 -1.66 4.39 -25.11
N ASN A 47 -1.15 3.18 -24.79
CA ASN A 47 0.05 2.61 -25.38
C ASN A 47 -0.25 1.37 -26.24
N GLU A 48 -1.50 1.14 -26.65
CA GLU A 48 -1.92 -0.06 -27.39
C GLU A 48 -1.05 -0.30 -28.63
N SER A 49 -0.87 0.71 -29.46
CA SER A 49 -0.04 0.63 -30.67
C SER A 49 1.45 0.54 -30.35
N LYS A 50 1.94 1.29 -29.34
CA LYS A 50 3.36 1.31 -28.96
C LYS A 50 3.84 -0.02 -28.39
N TRP A 51 3.00 -0.70 -27.62
CA TRP A 51 3.31 -1.99 -27.00
C TRP A 51 2.78 -3.17 -27.81
N ASN A 52 2.12 -2.93 -28.93
CA ASN A 52 1.46 -3.95 -29.75
C ASN A 52 0.56 -4.87 -28.91
N VAL A 53 -0.38 -4.28 -28.19
CA VAL A 53 -1.17 -4.98 -27.19
C VAL A 53 -2.27 -5.80 -27.84
N HIS A 54 -2.19 -7.12 -27.69
CA HIS A 54 -3.26 -8.06 -28.05
C HIS A 54 -3.71 -8.78 -26.78
N LEU A 55 -4.74 -8.22 -26.12
CA LEU A 55 -5.22 -8.77 -24.85
C LEU A 55 -5.88 -10.14 -25.09
N LEU A 56 -5.46 -11.15 -24.31
CA LEU A 56 -6.06 -12.49 -24.36
C LEU A 56 -7.41 -12.54 -23.65
N LYS A 57 -8.32 -13.37 -24.14
CA LYS A 57 -9.59 -13.68 -23.44
C LYS A 57 -9.34 -14.14 -22.00
N LYS A 58 -8.32 -14.97 -21.78
CA LYS A 58 -7.92 -15.48 -20.46
C LYS A 58 -7.52 -14.36 -19.51
N THR A 59 -6.73 -13.38 -19.98
CA THR A 59 -6.35 -12.18 -19.20
C THR A 59 -7.58 -11.37 -18.82
N LEU A 60 -8.46 -11.10 -19.77
CA LEU A 60 -9.72 -10.40 -19.53
C LEU A 60 -10.54 -11.10 -18.43
N LEU A 61 -10.74 -12.41 -18.54
CA LEU A 61 -11.55 -13.18 -17.57
C LEU A 61 -10.94 -13.13 -16.15
N ILE A 62 -9.60 -13.25 -16.01
CA ILE A 62 -8.94 -13.15 -14.71
C ILE A 62 -9.14 -11.77 -14.10
N LEU A 63 -8.98 -10.70 -14.86
CA LEU A 63 -9.15 -9.32 -14.39
C LEU A 63 -10.59 -9.04 -13.98
N VAL A 64 -11.55 -9.39 -14.84
CA VAL A 64 -12.98 -9.13 -14.61
C VAL A 64 -13.50 -9.92 -13.41
N PHE A 65 -13.34 -11.24 -13.41
CA PHE A 65 -13.86 -12.07 -12.32
C PHE A 65 -13.12 -11.87 -11.01
N GLY A 66 -11.81 -11.56 -11.08
CA GLY A 66 -11.03 -11.21 -9.90
C GLY A 66 -11.54 -9.95 -9.21
N GLN A 67 -11.85 -8.90 -9.96
CA GLN A 67 -12.41 -7.67 -9.40
C GLN A 67 -13.85 -7.86 -8.92
N ILE A 68 -14.67 -8.64 -9.63
CA ILE A 68 -16.01 -9.03 -9.14
C ILE A 68 -15.89 -9.76 -7.80
N ALA A 69 -14.93 -10.68 -7.65
CA ALA A 69 -14.71 -11.39 -6.39
C ALA A 69 -14.28 -10.43 -5.26
N MET A 70 -13.39 -9.45 -5.53
CA MET A 70 -13.04 -8.38 -4.59
C MET A 70 -14.27 -7.57 -4.15
N PHE A 71 -15.12 -7.20 -5.09
CA PHE A 71 -16.33 -6.43 -4.84
C PHE A 71 -17.38 -7.21 -4.02
N LEU A 72 -17.56 -8.48 -4.32
CA LEU A 72 -18.46 -9.37 -3.55
C LEU A 72 -17.97 -9.51 -2.10
N GLY A 73 -16.66 -9.65 -1.90
CA GLY A 73 -16.05 -9.67 -0.56
C GLY A 73 -16.33 -8.37 0.21
N ASP A 74 -16.16 -7.23 -0.44
CA ASP A 74 -16.42 -5.92 0.14
C ASP A 74 -17.91 -5.74 0.53
N ILE A 75 -18.84 -6.03 -0.37
CA ILE A 75 -20.28 -5.95 -0.09
C ILE A 75 -20.68 -6.85 1.07
N LEU A 76 -20.23 -8.11 1.07
CA LEU A 76 -20.60 -9.05 2.12
C LEU A 76 -20.06 -8.62 3.48
N ALA A 77 -18.84 -8.07 3.54
CA ALA A 77 -18.28 -7.53 4.78
C ALA A 77 -19.15 -6.39 5.36
N THR A 78 -19.75 -5.56 4.50
CA THR A 78 -20.64 -4.48 4.98
C THR A 78 -21.94 -5.00 5.58
N LYS A 79 -22.41 -6.19 5.17
CA LYS A 79 -23.65 -6.82 5.65
C LYS A 79 -23.46 -7.62 6.95
N VAL A 80 -22.23 -7.98 7.33
CA VAL A 80 -21.96 -8.67 8.60
C VAL A 80 -22.43 -7.82 9.76
N PRO A 81 -23.31 -8.31 10.66
CA PRO A 81 -23.82 -7.51 11.76
C PRO A 81 -22.71 -7.11 12.74
N VAL A 82 -22.82 -5.94 13.32
CA VAL A 82 -21.95 -5.53 14.43
C VAL A 82 -22.40 -6.28 15.66
N LEU A 83 -21.59 -7.18 16.18
CA LEU A 83 -21.89 -8.00 17.36
C LEU A 83 -22.16 -7.19 18.65
N ARG A 84 -21.86 -5.90 18.65
CA ARG A 84 -22.12 -5.00 19.78
C ARG A 84 -23.27 -4.07 19.43
N LYS A 85 -24.47 -4.37 19.91
CA LYS A 85 -25.55 -3.36 20.00
C LYS A 85 -25.04 -2.23 20.89
N LYS A 86 -24.91 -1.03 20.34
CA LYS A 86 -24.67 0.17 21.17
C LYS A 86 -25.96 0.51 21.85
N ASP A 87 -25.97 0.60 23.20
CA ASP A 87 -27.05 1.14 23.93
C ASP A 87 -27.29 2.60 23.56
N LYS A 88 -28.55 3.07 23.58
CA LYS A 88 -28.88 4.46 23.20
C LYS A 88 -28.10 5.48 24.03
N GLU A 89 -27.83 5.17 25.28
CA GLU A 89 -27.01 5.99 26.19
C GLU A 89 -25.53 6.12 25.74
N THR A 90 -24.97 5.07 25.16
CA THR A 90 -23.62 5.09 24.59
C THR A 90 -23.58 5.96 23.33
N ILE A 91 -24.65 5.96 22.54
CA ILE A 91 -24.75 6.77 21.31
C ILE A 91 -24.88 8.26 21.65
N GLU A 92 -25.64 8.62 22.70
CA GLU A 92 -25.80 10.00 23.16
C GLU A 92 -24.52 10.54 23.80
N LYS A 93 -23.85 9.76 24.66
CA LYS A 93 -22.50 10.10 25.17
C LYS A 93 -21.46 10.27 24.11
N GLU A 94 -21.51 9.48 23.04
CA GLU A 94 -20.59 9.63 21.92
C GLU A 94 -20.86 10.87 21.08
N LYS A 95 -22.11 11.36 20.98
CA LYS A 95 -22.46 12.61 20.29
C LYS A 95 -21.98 13.86 20.99
N SER A 96 -21.87 13.83 22.33
CA SER A 96 -21.38 14.94 23.15
C SER A 96 -19.89 14.94 23.43
N MET A 97 -19.12 14.03 22.79
CA MET A 97 -17.68 13.92 23.02
C MET A 97 -16.92 15.11 22.45
N GLU A 98 -16.47 15.99 23.32
CA GLU A 98 -15.51 17.03 22.97
C GLU A 98 -14.13 16.41 22.71
N TYR A 99 -13.63 16.55 21.49
CA TYR A 99 -12.31 16.02 21.10
C TYR A 99 -11.21 16.90 21.67
N LYS A 100 -10.39 16.32 22.55
CA LYS A 100 -9.23 17.01 23.13
C LYS A 100 -7.97 16.77 22.28
N PRO A 101 -7.11 17.78 22.15
CA PRO A 101 -5.83 17.61 21.45
C PRO A 101 -4.96 16.54 22.13
N ILE A 102 -4.19 15.84 21.31
CA ILE A 102 -3.23 14.84 21.78
C ILE A 102 -1.91 15.52 22.06
N PHE A 103 -1.42 15.41 23.28
CA PHE A 103 -0.10 15.86 23.70
C PHE A 103 0.73 14.67 24.17
N ILE A 104 1.92 14.54 23.63
CA ILE A 104 2.87 13.52 24.04
C ILE A 104 3.86 14.14 25.03
N GLN A 105 4.12 13.44 26.12
CA GLN A 105 5.10 13.89 27.14
C GLN A 105 6.49 14.08 26.51
N ASN A 106 7.20 15.15 26.88
CA ASN A 106 8.51 15.48 26.33
C ASN A 106 9.53 14.36 26.51
N GLY A 107 9.53 13.64 27.65
CA GLY A 107 10.42 12.51 27.87
C GLY A 107 10.23 11.37 26.86
N LYS A 108 8.99 11.08 26.48
CA LYS A 108 8.68 10.06 25.46
C LYS A 108 9.11 10.50 24.07
N ASN A 109 8.88 11.78 23.76
CA ASN A 109 9.32 12.36 22.49
C ASN A 109 10.85 12.33 22.38
N LEU A 110 11.56 12.73 23.44
CA LEU A 110 13.02 12.71 23.49
C LEU A 110 13.55 11.28 23.37
N PHE A 111 12.96 10.33 24.08
CA PHE A 111 13.34 8.91 23.97
C PHE A 111 13.18 8.39 22.55
N LEU A 112 12.03 8.61 21.92
CA LEU A 112 11.81 8.18 20.53
C LEU A 112 12.69 8.91 19.54
N PHE A 113 12.94 10.20 19.75
CA PHE A 113 13.85 10.99 18.94
C PHE A 113 15.27 10.40 18.97
N THR A 114 15.85 10.21 20.16
CA THR A 114 17.19 9.67 20.31
C THR A 114 17.30 8.24 19.80
N PHE A 115 16.32 7.40 20.12
CA PHE A 115 16.28 6.00 19.69
C PHE A 115 16.21 5.87 18.17
N ASN A 116 15.28 6.58 17.52
CA ASN A 116 15.15 6.51 16.05
C ASN A 116 16.35 7.16 15.35
N THR A 117 16.93 8.21 15.92
CA THR A 117 18.17 8.81 15.37
C THR A 117 19.31 7.81 15.43
N ALA A 118 19.51 7.14 16.56
CA ALA A 118 20.56 6.13 16.71
C ALA A 118 20.38 4.98 15.72
N LEU A 119 19.16 4.48 15.55
CA LEU A 119 18.83 3.45 14.56
C LEU A 119 19.14 3.92 13.14
N PHE A 120 18.73 5.14 12.80
CA PHE A 120 18.95 5.72 11.48
C PHE A 120 20.44 5.91 11.20
N VAL A 121 21.21 6.45 12.15
CA VAL A 121 22.66 6.64 12.03
C VAL A 121 23.37 5.30 11.82
N TYR A 122 23.02 4.30 12.60
CA TYR A 122 23.57 2.95 12.44
C TYR A 122 23.29 2.36 11.05
N PHE A 123 22.08 2.54 10.55
CA PHE A 123 21.72 2.11 9.20
C PHE A 123 22.50 2.89 8.13
N ALA A 124 22.46 4.21 8.18
CA ALA A 124 23.16 5.05 7.22
C ALA A 124 24.66 4.69 7.18
N TYR A 125 25.28 4.49 8.36
CA TYR A 125 26.65 4.00 8.46
C TYR A 125 26.85 2.64 7.79
N SER A 126 25.95 1.68 8.02
CA SER A 126 26.08 0.32 7.46
C SER A 126 25.99 0.31 5.92
N ILE A 127 25.20 1.24 5.34
CA ILE A 127 25.12 1.41 3.87
C ILE A 127 26.31 2.18 3.33
N LEU A 128 26.63 3.33 3.93
CA LEU A 128 27.71 4.22 3.45
C LEU A 128 29.09 3.58 3.56
N LYS A 129 29.30 2.67 4.51
CA LYS A 129 30.55 1.89 4.64
C LYS A 129 30.84 1.07 3.37
N LYS A 130 29.85 0.71 2.57
CA LYS A 130 30.00 -0.06 1.34
C LYS A 130 30.34 0.76 0.10
N GLY A 131 30.24 2.07 0.17
CA GLY A 131 30.61 3.02 -0.89
C GLY A 131 29.85 4.33 -0.82
N PHE A 132 30.54 5.41 -1.07
CA PHE A 132 29.99 6.78 -1.02
C PHE A 132 29.24 7.17 -2.31
N TYR A 133 29.33 6.34 -3.37
CA TYR A 133 28.68 6.62 -4.64
C TYR A 133 27.26 6.05 -4.65
N MET A 134 26.29 6.81 -5.14
CA MET A 134 24.89 6.42 -5.22
C MET A 134 24.70 5.08 -5.98
N ASN A 135 25.51 4.83 -7.01
CA ASN A 135 25.51 3.56 -7.75
C ASN A 135 25.96 2.38 -6.87
N ALA A 136 26.96 2.58 -5.98
CA ALA A 136 27.41 1.55 -5.06
C ALA A 136 26.35 1.23 -3.99
N ILE A 137 25.55 2.21 -3.55
CA ILE A 137 24.42 2.00 -2.62
C ILE A 137 23.34 1.15 -3.29
N ILE A 138 23.03 1.43 -4.56
CA ILE A 138 22.04 0.69 -5.33
C ILE A 138 22.52 -0.72 -5.60
N ASP A 139 23.76 -0.90 -6.03
CA ASP A 139 24.34 -2.19 -6.35
C ASP A 139 24.49 -3.04 -5.09
N ALA A 140 24.94 -2.48 -3.97
CA ALA A 140 25.03 -3.17 -2.70
C ALA A 140 23.64 -3.65 -2.21
N HIS A 141 22.60 -2.84 -2.40
CA HIS A 141 21.24 -3.25 -2.04
C HIS A 141 20.67 -4.28 -3.02
N ARG A 142 20.98 -4.15 -4.30
CA ARG A 142 20.53 -5.06 -5.35
C ARG A 142 21.16 -6.43 -5.19
N MET A 143 22.47 -6.52 -4.95
CA MET A 143 23.15 -7.77 -4.60
C MET A 143 22.58 -8.42 -3.34
N GLN A 144 22.26 -7.63 -2.30
CA GLN A 144 21.67 -8.18 -1.07
C GLN A 144 20.27 -8.75 -1.29
N VAL A 145 19.48 -8.19 -2.22
CA VAL A 145 18.12 -8.66 -2.52
C VAL A 145 18.14 -9.81 -3.51
N GLU A 146 19.01 -9.74 -4.52
CA GLU A 146 19.10 -10.75 -5.59
C GLU A 146 19.84 -12.00 -5.12
N ASP A 147 20.89 -11.87 -4.32
CA ASP A 147 21.70 -13.02 -3.86
C ASP A 147 21.19 -13.63 -2.53
N GLY A 148 20.16 -13.04 -1.92
CA GLY A 148 19.63 -13.51 -0.62
C GLY A 148 20.64 -13.35 0.54
N ILE A 149 21.78 -12.72 0.30
CA ILE A 149 22.85 -12.47 1.27
C ILE A 149 22.61 -11.10 1.90
N SER A 150 21.68 -11.04 2.83
CA SER A 150 21.57 -9.87 3.70
C SER A 150 22.69 -9.92 4.73
N GLU A 151 23.79 -9.21 4.49
CA GLU A 151 24.82 -8.97 5.50
C GLU A 151 24.34 -8.07 6.65
N MET A 152 23.15 -7.49 6.54
CA MET A 152 22.56 -6.74 7.62
C MET A 152 21.96 -7.68 8.67
N ASN A 153 22.31 -7.44 9.92
CA ASN A 153 21.67 -8.11 11.05
C ASN A 153 20.14 -7.94 10.94
N VAL A 154 19.41 -9.05 11.10
CA VAL A 154 17.94 -9.08 11.06
C VAL A 154 17.33 -8.02 11.99
N PHE A 155 17.94 -7.78 13.15
CA PHE A 155 17.52 -6.74 14.09
C PHE A 155 17.51 -5.35 13.45
N VAL A 156 18.53 -5.02 12.68
CA VAL A 156 18.65 -3.73 11.98
C VAL A 156 17.58 -3.61 10.91
N GLN A 157 17.35 -4.66 10.12
CA GLN A 157 16.28 -4.68 9.12
C GLN A 157 14.90 -4.48 9.75
N GLN A 158 14.67 -4.99 10.96
CA GLN A 158 13.40 -4.81 11.66
C GLN A 158 13.26 -3.40 12.28
N SER A 159 14.38 -2.80 12.71
CA SER A 159 14.36 -1.45 13.32
C SER A 159 13.91 -0.37 12.34
N PHE A 160 14.16 -0.53 11.03
CA PHE A 160 13.64 0.41 10.02
C PHE A 160 12.14 0.45 9.93
N ARG A 161 11.50 -0.69 10.14
CA ARG A 161 10.04 -0.75 10.15
C ARG A 161 9.48 0.02 11.32
N PHE A 162 10.20 0.05 12.43
CA PHE A 162 9.84 0.87 13.57
C PHE A 162 9.88 2.38 13.24
N LEU A 163 10.87 2.82 12.44
CA LEU A 163 10.94 4.21 11.92
C LEU A 163 9.68 4.59 11.13
N ILE A 164 9.25 3.73 10.20
CA ILE A 164 8.02 3.97 9.42
C ILE A 164 6.79 4.00 10.34
N VAL A 165 6.73 3.09 11.32
CA VAL A 165 5.62 3.07 12.29
C VAL A 165 5.58 4.36 13.12
N CYS A 166 6.73 4.82 13.63
CA CYS A 166 6.85 6.11 14.33
C CYS A 166 6.39 7.27 13.43
N ALA A 167 6.87 7.32 12.19
CA ALA A 167 6.49 8.35 11.23
C ALA A 167 4.97 8.40 11.02
N LEU A 168 4.33 7.26 10.84
CA LEU A 168 2.88 7.17 10.62
C LEU A 168 2.06 7.53 11.87
N VAL A 169 2.51 7.12 13.06
CA VAL A 169 1.82 7.47 14.31
C VAL A 169 1.91 8.97 14.58
N TYR A 170 3.07 9.58 14.39
CA TYR A 170 3.22 11.04 14.56
C TYR A 170 2.50 11.83 13.46
N ALA A 171 2.43 11.31 12.23
CA ALA A 171 1.59 11.87 11.18
C ALA A 171 0.10 11.82 11.57
N PHE A 172 -0.36 10.71 12.16
CA PHE A 172 -1.72 10.60 12.68
C PHE A 172 -1.99 11.64 13.77
N ILE A 173 -1.10 11.82 14.74
CA ILE A 173 -1.24 12.82 15.82
C ILE A 173 -1.35 14.23 15.23
N LEU A 174 -0.46 14.58 14.30
CA LEU A 174 -0.48 15.88 13.63
C LEU A 174 -1.79 16.11 12.86
N LEU A 175 -2.24 15.11 12.09
CA LEU A 175 -3.48 15.18 11.31
C LEU A 175 -4.69 15.27 12.24
N TYR A 176 -4.72 14.49 13.32
CA TYR A 176 -5.80 14.53 14.32
C TYR A 176 -5.92 15.91 14.96
N ASN A 177 -4.83 16.46 15.48
CA ASN A 177 -4.82 17.78 16.12
C ASN A 177 -5.24 18.88 15.13
N ARG A 178 -4.83 18.80 13.87
CA ARG A 178 -5.19 19.79 12.83
C ARG A 178 -6.62 19.65 12.30
N ILE A 179 -7.08 18.42 12.05
CA ILE A 179 -8.38 18.18 11.40
C ILE A 179 -9.50 18.16 12.42
N ILE A 180 -9.36 17.37 13.48
CA ILE A 180 -10.41 17.17 14.50
C ILE A 180 -10.46 18.35 15.47
N CYS A 181 -9.32 18.67 16.10
CA CYS A 181 -9.27 19.69 17.15
C CYS A 181 -9.05 21.10 16.62
N ASN A 182 -8.77 21.27 15.33
CA ASN A 182 -8.46 22.57 14.70
C ASN A 182 -7.33 23.35 15.40
N LYS A 183 -6.37 22.64 15.98
CA LYS A 183 -5.22 23.21 16.70
C LYS A 183 -3.93 22.98 15.90
N LYS A 184 -3.02 23.95 16.00
CA LYS A 184 -1.69 23.90 15.38
C LYS A 184 -0.64 24.04 16.49
N TYR A 185 0.06 22.96 16.79
CA TYR A 185 1.16 22.97 17.74
C TYR A 185 2.49 22.82 16.98
N GLN A 186 3.42 23.72 17.24
CA GLN A 186 4.76 23.69 16.59
C GLN A 186 5.51 22.41 16.95
N HIS A 187 5.40 21.99 18.19
CA HIS A 187 6.02 20.78 18.71
C HIS A 187 5.58 19.49 17.96
N ASP A 188 4.26 19.30 17.76
CA ASP A 188 3.73 18.16 17.03
C ASP A 188 4.20 18.19 15.57
N MET A 189 4.27 19.38 14.99
CA MET A 189 4.75 19.57 13.63
C MET A 189 6.23 19.18 13.50
N PHE A 190 7.07 19.58 14.46
CA PHE A 190 8.50 19.25 14.46
C PHE A 190 8.72 17.74 14.50
N TYR A 191 8.18 17.02 15.48
CA TYR A 191 8.36 15.58 15.59
C TYR A 191 7.76 14.80 14.42
N SER A 192 6.58 15.21 13.95
CA SER A 192 5.99 14.58 12.77
C SER A 192 6.85 14.77 11.53
N LEU A 193 7.33 15.98 11.26
CA LEU A 193 8.23 16.24 10.12
C LEU A 193 9.53 15.48 10.26
N TYR A 194 10.13 15.47 11.46
CA TYR A 194 11.37 14.78 11.75
C TYR A 194 11.29 13.27 11.45
N PHE A 195 10.32 12.55 12.06
CA PHE A 195 10.20 11.12 11.86
C PHE A 195 9.83 10.76 10.42
N ASN A 196 8.99 11.58 9.76
CA ASN A 196 8.66 11.34 8.37
C ASN A 196 9.85 11.62 7.44
N ALA A 197 10.67 12.65 7.72
CA ALA A 197 11.90 12.90 6.97
C ALA A 197 12.89 11.74 7.10
N LEU A 198 13.12 11.24 8.33
CA LEU A 198 13.98 10.06 8.55
C LEU A 198 13.50 8.84 7.78
N ALA A 199 12.20 8.54 7.82
CA ALA A 199 11.64 7.40 7.12
C ALA A 199 11.71 7.54 5.58
N ILE A 200 11.60 8.77 5.05
CA ILE A 200 11.78 9.04 3.63
C ILE A 200 13.24 8.88 3.23
N ILE A 201 14.17 9.47 4.00
CA ILE A 201 15.61 9.36 3.72
C ILE A 201 16.06 7.90 3.79
N GLU A 202 15.63 7.17 4.79
CA GLU A 202 15.87 5.71 4.91
C GLU A 202 15.34 4.97 3.68
N SER A 203 14.11 5.28 3.25
CA SER A 203 13.51 4.66 2.07
C SER A 203 14.30 4.96 0.78
N VAL A 204 14.87 6.14 0.67
CA VAL A 204 15.76 6.53 -0.45
C VAL A 204 17.08 5.77 -0.37
N LEU A 205 17.73 5.73 0.79
CA LEU A 205 18.98 5.01 1.01
C LEU A 205 18.84 3.50 0.79
N SER A 206 17.68 2.92 1.14
CA SER A 206 17.38 1.52 0.88
C SER A 206 16.86 1.25 -0.55
N ALA A 207 16.86 2.23 -1.44
CA ALA A 207 16.28 2.18 -2.79
C ALA A 207 14.81 1.69 -2.82
N SER A 208 14.11 1.75 -1.68
CA SER A 208 12.76 1.21 -1.48
C SER A 208 11.68 2.27 -1.72
N ARG A 209 11.33 2.49 -2.98
CA ARG A 209 10.22 3.39 -3.34
C ARG A 209 8.87 2.93 -2.77
N ARG A 210 8.72 1.64 -2.50
CA ARG A 210 7.50 1.07 -1.92
C ARG A 210 7.13 1.70 -0.58
N ASN A 211 8.09 1.92 0.32
CA ASN A 211 7.81 2.48 1.64
C ASN A 211 7.24 3.90 1.54
N ILE A 212 7.73 4.70 0.59
CA ILE A 212 7.20 6.06 0.33
C ILE A 212 5.74 5.97 -0.13
N ILE A 213 5.41 5.05 -1.04
CA ILE A 213 4.04 4.83 -1.51
C ILE A 213 3.14 4.41 -0.34
N VAL A 214 3.59 3.47 0.50
CA VAL A 214 2.86 3.03 1.70
C VAL A 214 2.56 4.21 2.63
N MET A 215 3.54 5.07 2.89
CA MET A 215 3.36 6.26 3.74
C MET A 215 2.36 7.24 3.13
N LEU A 216 2.43 7.52 1.84
CA LEU A 216 1.51 8.44 1.15
C LEU A 216 0.07 7.92 1.17
N ILE A 217 -0.13 6.64 0.91
CA ILE A 217 -1.46 6.01 0.98
C ILE A 217 -1.98 6.02 2.43
N ALA A 218 -1.13 5.75 3.41
CA ALA A 218 -1.50 5.82 4.82
C ALA A 218 -1.93 7.23 5.23
N TRP A 219 -1.19 8.27 4.80
CA TRP A 219 -1.57 9.66 5.06
C TRP A 219 -2.90 10.03 4.41
N PHE A 220 -3.10 9.62 3.15
CA PHE A 220 -4.37 9.81 2.47
C PHE A 220 -5.52 9.15 3.23
N PHE A 221 -5.39 7.87 3.57
CA PHE A 221 -6.38 7.12 4.32
C PHE A 221 -6.71 7.79 5.66
N MET A 222 -5.69 8.10 6.47
CA MET A 222 -5.86 8.75 7.77
C MET A 222 -6.54 10.12 7.63
N THR A 223 -6.15 10.92 6.63
CA THR A 223 -6.74 12.24 6.38
C THR A 223 -8.23 12.12 6.04
N VAL A 224 -8.60 11.19 5.16
CA VAL A 224 -10.01 10.99 4.78
C VAL A 224 -10.84 10.45 5.94
N VAL A 225 -10.31 9.51 6.73
CA VAL A 225 -10.98 9.00 7.93
C VAL A 225 -11.23 10.12 8.94
N LEU A 226 -10.21 10.91 9.28
CA LEU A 226 -10.32 12.02 10.22
C LEU A 226 -11.29 13.09 9.73
N TRP A 227 -11.27 13.38 8.42
CA TRP A 227 -12.24 14.29 7.82
C TRP A 227 -13.68 13.77 7.93
N ASN A 228 -13.89 12.48 7.68
CA ASN A 228 -15.20 11.84 7.81
C ASN A 228 -15.69 11.86 9.28
N VAL A 229 -14.81 11.58 10.24
CA VAL A 229 -15.13 11.67 11.67
C VAL A 229 -15.58 13.10 12.03
N LYS A 230 -14.81 14.12 11.59
CA LYS A 230 -15.15 15.53 11.84
C LYS A 230 -16.53 15.92 11.29
N ASN A 231 -16.90 15.38 10.13
CA ASN A 231 -18.15 15.68 9.45
C ASN A 231 -19.27 14.67 9.73
N GLY A 232 -19.16 13.87 10.78
CA GLY A 232 -20.18 12.87 11.19
C GLY A 232 -20.41 11.79 10.14
N TRP A 233 -19.38 11.43 9.38
CA TRP A 233 -19.42 10.45 8.28
C TRP A 233 -20.41 10.79 7.15
N GLN A 234 -20.82 12.07 7.07
CA GLN A 234 -21.53 12.57 5.89
C GLN A 234 -20.51 12.89 4.80
N PHE A 235 -20.42 11.98 3.84
CA PHE A 235 -19.47 12.15 2.75
C PHE A 235 -19.87 13.32 1.86
N LYS A 236 -19.15 14.42 1.97
CA LYS A 236 -19.20 15.55 1.05
C LYS A 236 -17.82 15.72 0.42
N LEU A 237 -17.68 15.30 -0.82
CA LEU A 237 -16.49 15.62 -1.63
C LEU A 237 -16.37 17.14 -1.78
N SER A 238 -15.52 17.72 -0.97
CA SER A 238 -15.19 19.15 -1.12
C SER A 238 -14.30 19.32 -2.35
N LYS A 239 -14.66 20.24 -3.27
CA LYS A 239 -13.82 20.62 -4.44
C LYS A 239 -12.39 20.97 -4.01
N LYS A 240 -12.23 21.53 -2.79
CA LYS A 240 -10.93 21.87 -2.20
C LYS A 240 -10.13 20.61 -1.84
N LEU A 241 -10.77 19.55 -1.35
CA LEU A 241 -10.11 18.28 -1.04
C LEU A 241 -9.64 17.60 -2.33
N ILE A 242 -10.51 17.52 -3.34
CA ILE A 242 -10.18 16.92 -4.65
C ILE A 242 -8.97 17.63 -5.26
N ARG A 243 -8.99 18.98 -5.30
CA ARG A 243 -7.88 19.77 -5.84
C ARG A 243 -6.57 19.52 -5.08
N LYS A 244 -6.61 19.51 -3.73
CA LYS A 244 -5.41 19.25 -2.92
C LYS A 244 -4.88 17.85 -3.14
N THR A 245 -5.75 16.85 -3.19
CA THR A 245 -5.34 15.45 -3.45
C THR A 245 -4.74 15.33 -4.85
N GLY A 246 -5.35 15.95 -5.87
CA GLY A 246 -4.80 15.97 -7.22
C GLY A 246 -3.40 16.60 -7.29
N VAL A 247 -3.19 17.73 -6.62
CA VAL A 247 -1.86 18.38 -6.53
C VAL A 247 -0.84 17.47 -5.85
N ILE A 248 -1.21 16.81 -4.75
CA ILE A 248 -0.32 15.87 -4.04
C ILE A 248 0.06 14.69 -4.95
N VAL A 249 -0.90 14.13 -5.70
CA VAL A 249 -0.64 13.03 -6.65
C VAL A 249 0.35 13.47 -7.73
N VAL A 250 0.15 14.64 -8.33
CA VAL A 250 1.07 15.18 -9.36
C VAL A 250 2.47 15.41 -8.79
N ILE A 251 2.59 16.05 -7.62
CA ILE A 251 3.88 16.27 -6.95
C ILE A 251 4.56 14.91 -6.65
N THR A 252 3.80 13.92 -6.19
CA THR A 252 4.31 12.57 -5.93
C THR A 252 4.86 11.92 -7.18
N MET A 253 4.18 12.04 -8.32
CA MET A 253 4.64 11.50 -9.60
C MET A 253 5.94 12.17 -10.07
N VAL A 254 6.06 13.50 -9.90
CA VAL A 254 7.27 14.26 -10.24
C VAL A 254 8.45 13.82 -9.35
N ILE A 255 8.23 13.73 -8.04
CA ILE A 255 9.26 13.25 -7.09
C ILE A 255 9.67 11.81 -7.43
N PHE A 256 8.71 10.94 -7.76
CA PHE A 256 8.98 9.56 -8.12
C PHE A 256 9.82 9.44 -9.40
N ARG A 257 9.59 10.33 -10.37
CA ARG A 257 10.44 10.43 -11.59
C ARG A 257 11.83 10.93 -11.24
N ALA A 258 11.94 11.99 -10.43
CA ALA A 258 13.23 12.53 -10.01
C ALA A 258 14.07 11.47 -9.26
N LEU A 259 13.46 10.77 -8.31
CA LEU A 259 14.10 9.66 -7.60
C LEU A 259 14.54 8.53 -8.53
N HIS A 260 13.75 8.22 -9.57
CA HIS A 260 14.16 7.21 -10.55
C HIS A 260 15.41 7.63 -11.31
N THR A 261 15.47 8.88 -11.75
CA THR A 261 16.65 9.42 -12.49
C THR A 261 17.90 9.41 -11.61
N ILE A 262 17.76 9.79 -10.32
CA ILE A 262 18.85 9.80 -9.36
C ILE A 262 19.31 8.36 -9.05
N LEU A 263 18.38 7.42 -8.88
CA LEU A 263 18.69 6.06 -8.43
C LEU A 263 19.10 5.10 -9.56
N LYS A 264 18.65 5.29 -10.81
CA LYS A 264 18.96 4.39 -11.94
C LYS A 264 19.84 4.99 -13.02
N GLY A 265 20.22 6.28 -12.87
CA GLY A 265 20.96 7.00 -13.89
C GLY A 265 20.16 7.19 -15.20
N THR A 266 20.85 7.65 -16.24
CA THR A 266 20.25 7.92 -17.57
C THR A 266 20.02 6.69 -18.44
N GLN A 267 20.31 5.50 -17.94
CA GLN A 267 20.20 4.24 -18.70
C GLN A 267 18.75 3.75 -18.90
N SER A 268 17.73 4.48 -18.42
CA SER A 268 16.36 4.09 -18.71
C SER A 268 15.93 4.54 -20.10
N ASN A 269 15.51 3.61 -20.95
CA ASN A 269 14.92 3.88 -22.27
C ASN A 269 13.59 4.66 -22.22
N LEU A 270 13.14 5.07 -21.04
CA LEU A 270 11.94 5.86 -20.80
C LEU A 270 12.30 7.35 -20.84
N THR A 271 12.36 7.90 -22.04
CA THR A 271 12.87 9.28 -22.29
C THR A 271 11.88 10.35 -21.82
N SER A 272 10.57 10.14 -22.00
CA SER A 272 9.56 11.12 -21.64
C SER A 272 8.92 10.86 -20.27
N PHE A 273 8.39 11.91 -19.62
CA PHE A 273 7.59 11.80 -18.40
C PHE A 273 6.32 10.97 -18.63
N TYR A 274 5.70 11.17 -19.79
CA TYR A 274 4.51 10.42 -20.21
C TYR A 274 4.82 8.91 -20.29
N ASP A 275 5.88 8.52 -20.98
CA ASP A 275 6.30 7.12 -21.11
C ASP A 275 6.59 6.50 -19.75
N TYR A 276 7.24 7.25 -18.87
CA TYR A 276 7.54 6.80 -17.51
C TYR A 276 6.27 6.50 -16.71
N VAL A 277 5.33 7.46 -16.68
CA VAL A 277 4.09 7.31 -15.89
C VAL A 277 3.22 6.19 -16.47
N THR A 278 2.99 6.20 -17.78
CA THR A 278 2.13 5.19 -18.42
C THR A 278 2.75 3.79 -18.35
N TYR A 279 4.09 3.68 -18.39
CA TYR A 279 4.78 2.42 -18.20
C TYR A 279 4.53 1.86 -16.79
N TYR A 280 4.84 2.62 -15.72
CA TYR A 280 4.70 2.11 -14.36
C TYR A 280 3.25 1.79 -13.97
N ILE A 281 2.28 2.48 -14.55
CA ILE A 281 0.87 2.23 -14.26
C ILE A 281 0.29 1.12 -15.15
N GLY A 282 0.66 1.07 -16.44
CA GLY A 282 0.07 0.13 -17.40
C GLY A 282 0.79 -1.21 -17.50
N CYS A 283 2.13 -1.25 -17.23
CA CYS A 283 2.91 -2.46 -17.45
C CYS A 283 2.35 -3.72 -16.74
N PRO A 284 1.74 -3.67 -15.55
CA PRO A 284 1.32 -4.90 -14.87
C PRO A 284 0.26 -5.70 -15.62
N ILE A 285 -0.70 -5.01 -16.25
CA ILE A 285 -1.74 -5.67 -17.07
C ILE A 285 -1.11 -6.28 -18.31
N GLN A 286 -0.25 -5.55 -19.02
CA GLN A 286 0.42 -6.07 -20.21
C GLN A 286 1.40 -7.19 -19.86
N SER A 287 2.11 -7.10 -18.74
CA SER A 287 3.00 -8.17 -18.26
C SER A 287 2.22 -9.45 -17.95
N LEU A 288 1.07 -9.33 -17.28
CA LEU A 288 0.17 -10.46 -17.05
C LEU A 288 -0.27 -11.10 -18.37
N ASN A 289 -0.64 -10.27 -19.34
CA ASN A 289 -1.07 -10.73 -20.66
C ASN A 289 0.02 -11.52 -21.38
N ILE A 290 1.25 -10.97 -21.43
CA ILE A 290 2.40 -11.62 -22.07
C ILE A 290 2.79 -12.90 -21.34
N TYR A 291 2.77 -12.89 -20.00
CA TYR A 291 3.03 -14.08 -19.19
C TYR A 291 2.08 -15.22 -19.52
N LEU A 292 0.77 -14.92 -19.61
CA LEU A 292 -0.25 -15.89 -19.94
C LEU A 292 -0.19 -16.35 -21.42
N GLN A 293 0.34 -15.51 -22.31
CA GLN A 293 0.57 -15.85 -23.71
C GLN A 293 1.74 -16.82 -23.89
N ARG A 294 2.85 -16.59 -23.17
CA ARG A 294 4.06 -17.43 -23.25
C ARG A 294 3.87 -18.79 -22.60
N ASN A 295 3.13 -18.82 -21.48
CA ASN A 295 2.91 -20.02 -20.69
C ASN A 295 1.51 -20.59 -20.97
N VAL A 296 1.32 -21.20 -22.15
CA VAL A 296 0.02 -21.80 -22.55
C VAL A 296 -0.39 -22.90 -21.56
N GLN A 297 0.59 -23.74 -21.13
CA GLN A 297 0.42 -24.71 -20.05
C GLN A 297 1.01 -24.15 -18.77
N ILE A 298 0.17 -23.48 -17.98
CA ILE A 298 0.60 -22.96 -16.70
C ILE A 298 0.65 -24.10 -15.71
N HIS A 299 1.86 -24.51 -15.34
CA HIS A 299 2.07 -25.42 -14.21
C HIS A 299 1.73 -24.69 -12.91
N ARG A 300 0.89 -25.31 -12.11
CA ARG A 300 0.63 -24.82 -10.75
C ARG A 300 1.93 -24.86 -9.95
N SER A 301 2.07 -23.91 -9.04
CA SER A 301 3.18 -23.91 -8.12
C SER A 301 3.21 -25.23 -7.32
N PRO A 302 4.38 -25.84 -7.15
CA PRO A 302 4.49 -27.08 -6.40
C PRO A 302 4.18 -26.94 -4.91
N TYR A 303 4.24 -25.71 -4.40
CA TYR A 303 3.98 -25.42 -3.00
C TYR A 303 2.80 -24.47 -2.83
N TRP A 304 1.93 -24.77 -1.89
CA TRP A 304 0.79 -23.93 -1.56
C TRP A 304 1.23 -22.55 -1.07
N GLY A 305 0.74 -21.48 -1.70
CA GLY A 305 1.07 -20.10 -1.35
C GLY A 305 2.48 -19.66 -1.70
N GLN A 306 3.15 -20.34 -2.65
CA GLN A 306 4.53 -20.06 -3.06
C GLN A 306 4.74 -18.61 -3.52
N PHE A 307 3.80 -18.07 -4.29
CA PHE A 307 3.87 -16.72 -4.86
C PHE A 307 2.99 -15.72 -4.10
N SER A 308 1.86 -16.16 -3.53
CA SER A 308 0.93 -15.27 -2.81
C SER A 308 1.39 -14.95 -1.40
N LEU A 309 2.05 -15.89 -0.71
CA LEU A 309 2.46 -15.78 0.70
C LEU A 309 3.90 -16.29 0.95
N PRO A 310 4.87 -15.97 0.07
CA PRO A 310 6.19 -16.60 0.06
C PRO A 310 6.92 -16.49 1.41
N SER A 311 7.01 -15.29 1.95
CA SER A 311 7.75 -15.04 3.20
C SER A 311 7.11 -15.74 4.41
N LEU A 312 5.78 -15.81 4.45
CA LEU A 312 5.06 -16.50 5.50
C LEU A 312 5.28 -18.02 5.40
N MET A 313 5.15 -18.59 4.20
CA MET A 313 5.32 -20.03 3.97
C MET A 313 6.76 -20.48 4.22
N LYS A 314 7.76 -19.67 3.83
CA LYS A 314 9.18 -19.91 4.17
C LYS A 314 9.43 -19.83 5.69
N ALA A 315 8.83 -18.87 6.38
CA ALA A 315 8.92 -18.73 7.83
C ALA A 315 8.30 -19.93 8.57
N LEU A 316 7.18 -20.45 8.06
CA LEU A 316 6.51 -21.64 8.58
C LEU A 316 7.18 -22.96 8.14
N LYS A 317 8.31 -22.88 7.42
CA LYS A 317 9.05 -24.04 6.88
C LYS A 317 8.20 -24.93 5.95
N ARG A 318 7.15 -24.38 5.34
CA ARG A 318 6.30 -25.09 4.35
C ARG A 318 6.88 -25.04 2.94
N ILE A 319 7.77 -24.10 2.68
CA ILE A 319 8.51 -23.94 1.43
C ILE A 319 10.00 -23.88 1.77
N PRO A 320 10.87 -24.65 1.10
CA PRO A 320 12.31 -24.53 1.26
C PRO A 320 12.81 -23.12 0.95
N ARG A 321 13.85 -22.64 1.63
CA ARG A 321 14.41 -21.30 1.41
C ARG A 321 14.98 -21.12 0.01
N SER A 322 15.49 -22.20 -0.61
CA SER A 322 16.04 -22.23 -1.96
C SER A 322 15.00 -22.11 -3.07
N VAL A 323 13.71 -22.28 -2.76
CA VAL A 323 12.65 -22.19 -3.76
C VAL A 323 12.47 -20.75 -4.21
N GLU A 324 12.54 -20.53 -5.52
CA GLU A 324 12.32 -19.23 -6.12
C GLU A 324 10.86 -18.78 -5.97
N THR A 325 10.68 -17.52 -5.63
CA THR A 325 9.37 -16.89 -5.37
C THR A 325 9.22 -15.56 -6.10
N THR A 326 10.16 -15.28 -7.02
CA THR A 326 10.14 -14.11 -7.91
C THR A 326 9.58 -14.49 -9.27
N PHE A 327 9.15 -13.49 -10.02
CA PHE A 327 8.66 -13.67 -11.37
C PHE A 327 9.71 -13.23 -12.37
N ASP A 328 9.78 -13.94 -13.50
CA ASP A 328 10.65 -13.62 -14.62
C ASP A 328 10.32 -12.25 -15.23
N TYR A 329 11.30 -11.64 -15.85
CA TYR A 329 11.09 -10.44 -16.63
C TYR A 329 10.41 -10.76 -17.96
N VAL A 330 9.42 -9.94 -18.33
CA VAL A 330 8.81 -9.95 -19.66
C VAL A 330 9.03 -8.61 -20.36
N TYR A 331 9.27 -8.66 -21.66
CA TYR A 331 9.36 -7.47 -22.50
C TYR A 331 7.97 -7.09 -22.99
N LEU A 332 7.59 -5.81 -22.87
CA LEU A 332 6.23 -5.35 -23.17
C LEU A 332 5.86 -5.35 -24.66
N GLY A 333 6.83 -5.48 -25.54
CA GLY A 333 6.64 -5.43 -27.00
C GLY A 333 6.87 -4.05 -27.60
N GLY A 334 6.72 -3.92 -28.95
CA GLY A 334 6.70 -2.64 -29.65
C GLY A 334 8.02 -1.85 -29.69
N GLY A 335 9.16 -2.51 -29.66
CA GLY A 335 10.48 -1.84 -29.74
C GLY A 335 10.88 -1.03 -28.50
N ALA A 336 10.01 -0.93 -27.50
CA ALA A 336 10.39 -0.43 -26.20
C ALA A 336 11.15 -1.53 -25.47
N ASN A 337 12.47 -1.36 -25.26
CA ASN A 337 13.31 -2.25 -24.45
C ASN A 337 12.90 -2.21 -22.95
N ALA A 338 11.61 -2.06 -22.68
CA ALA A 338 11.06 -1.98 -21.35
C ALA A 338 10.70 -3.39 -20.87
N ALA A 339 11.53 -3.94 -20.01
CA ALA A 339 11.27 -5.21 -19.34
C ALA A 339 10.58 -4.96 -17.99
N SER A 340 9.58 -5.78 -17.66
CA SER A 340 8.86 -5.74 -16.40
C SER A 340 8.76 -7.12 -15.77
N ASN A 341 8.97 -7.21 -14.46
CA ASN A 341 8.69 -8.40 -13.63
C ASN A 341 7.53 -8.15 -12.67
N VAL A 342 6.72 -7.13 -12.97
CA VAL A 342 5.58 -6.72 -12.14
C VAL A 342 4.30 -7.15 -12.83
N TYR A 343 3.45 -7.82 -12.06
CA TYR A 343 2.20 -8.40 -12.51
C TYR A 343 1.07 -7.99 -11.57
N THR A 344 -0.16 -8.00 -12.03
CA THR A 344 -1.31 -7.63 -11.21
C THR A 344 -1.45 -8.54 -9.98
N PHE A 345 -2.28 -8.14 -9.04
CA PHE A 345 -2.67 -8.94 -7.86
C PHE A 345 -2.96 -10.40 -8.19
N PHE A 346 -3.51 -10.66 -9.37
CA PHE A 346 -4.10 -11.94 -9.72
C PHE A 346 -3.10 -13.01 -10.15
N LEU A 347 -1.88 -12.66 -10.63
CA LEU A 347 -0.94 -13.68 -11.11
C LEU A 347 -0.51 -14.64 -10.00
N ALA A 348 -0.10 -14.12 -8.85
CA ALA A 348 0.38 -14.94 -7.73
C ALA A 348 -0.66 -15.96 -7.26
N PRO A 349 -1.90 -15.57 -6.88
CA PRO A 349 -2.91 -16.54 -6.48
C PRO A 349 -3.40 -17.41 -7.65
N TYR A 350 -3.30 -16.95 -8.90
CA TYR A 350 -3.62 -17.78 -10.06
C TYR A 350 -2.63 -18.94 -10.22
N LEU A 351 -1.34 -18.71 -10.02
CA LEU A 351 -0.32 -19.75 -10.07
C LEU A 351 -0.41 -20.72 -8.89
N ASP A 352 -0.69 -20.21 -7.70
CA ASP A 352 -0.78 -21.02 -6.49
C ASP A 352 -2.06 -21.88 -6.46
N PHE A 353 -3.19 -21.32 -6.88
CA PHE A 353 -4.51 -21.92 -6.61
C PHE A 353 -5.37 -22.14 -7.87
N GLY A 354 -4.88 -21.74 -9.05
CA GLY A 354 -5.64 -21.75 -10.30
C GLY A 354 -6.72 -20.67 -10.34
N PHE A 355 -7.58 -20.72 -11.38
CA PHE A 355 -8.58 -19.68 -11.62
C PHE A 355 -9.55 -19.51 -10.45
N MET A 356 -10.23 -20.60 -10.04
CA MET A 356 -11.21 -20.52 -8.95
C MET A 356 -10.57 -20.15 -7.61
N GLY A 357 -9.38 -20.70 -7.31
CA GLY A 357 -8.66 -20.35 -6.10
C GLY A 357 -8.20 -18.89 -6.07
N CYS A 358 -7.83 -18.31 -7.22
CA CYS A 358 -7.55 -16.89 -7.35
C CYS A 358 -8.79 -16.03 -7.02
N MET A 359 -9.98 -16.41 -7.47
CA MET A 359 -11.23 -15.71 -7.16
C MET A 359 -11.55 -15.79 -5.66
N ILE A 360 -11.44 -16.97 -5.06
CA ILE A 360 -11.66 -17.18 -3.62
C ILE A 360 -10.65 -16.37 -2.81
N PHE A 361 -9.39 -16.39 -3.18
CA PHE A 361 -8.33 -15.61 -2.51
C PHE A 361 -8.61 -14.11 -2.57
N SER A 362 -8.98 -13.59 -3.74
CA SER A 362 -9.34 -12.18 -3.94
C SER A 362 -10.54 -11.79 -3.09
N PHE A 363 -11.58 -12.62 -3.07
CA PHE A 363 -12.75 -12.44 -2.23
C PHE A 363 -12.39 -12.38 -0.74
N VAL A 364 -11.62 -13.35 -0.23
CA VAL A 364 -11.25 -13.43 1.19
C VAL A 364 -10.42 -12.22 1.62
N VAL A 365 -9.43 -11.83 0.82
CA VAL A 365 -8.58 -10.66 1.13
C VAL A 365 -9.42 -9.39 1.24
N TYR A 366 -10.28 -9.14 0.28
CA TYR A 366 -11.11 -7.94 0.28
C TYR A 366 -12.25 -7.98 1.29
N PHE A 367 -12.79 -9.15 1.58
CA PHE A 367 -13.74 -9.36 2.68
C PHE A 367 -13.10 -9.01 4.02
N VAL A 368 -11.91 -9.53 4.32
CA VAL A 368 -11.21 -9.24 5.59
C VAL A 368 -10.83 -7.76 5.68
N LEU A 369 -10.29 -7.17 4.61
CA LEU A 369 -9.91 -5.76 4.60
C LEU A 369 -11.10 -4.84 4.81
N SER A 370 -12.21 -5.11 4.12
CA SER A 370 -13.46 -4.36 4.27
C SER A 370 -14.10 -4.58 5.65
N LEU A 371 -14.03 -5.80 6.18
CA LEU A 371 -14.50 -6.10 7.53
C LEU A 371 -13.72 -5.30 8.57
N LEU A 372 -12.38 -5.25 8.48
CA LEU A 372 -11.55 -4.43 9.36
C LEU A 372 -11.91 -2.95 9.24
N TYR A 373 -12.04 -2.42 8.03
CA TYR A 373 -12.43 -1.04 7.82
C TYR A 373 -13.81 -0.71 8.40
N THR A 374 -14.82 -1.48 8.04
CA THR A 374 -16.21 -1.23 8.45
C THR A 374 -16.46 -1.43 9.93
N LYS A 375 -15.78 -2.43 10.56
CA LYS A 375 -15.99 -2.75 11.98
C LYS A 375 -15.07 -1.96 12.92
N ALA A 376 -13.88 -1.62 12.49
CA ALA A 376 -12.89 -1.00 13.37
C ALA A 376 -12.83 0.54 13.23
N VAL A 377 -13.24 1.11 12.08
CA VAL A 377 -13.05 2.54 11.78
C VAL A 377 -14.31 3.25 11.30
N LYS A 378 -14.97 2.72 10.26
CA LYS A 378 -16.09 3.40 9.59
C LYS A 378 -17.26 3.67 10.55
N ASN A 379 -17.87 4.85 10.44
CA ASN A 379 -19.02 5.30 11.25
C ASN A 379 -18.77 5.25 12.78
N ARG A 380 -17.52 5.46 13.20
CA ARG A 380 -17.13 5.48 14.60
C ARG A 380 -16.55 6.83 15.00
N ASN A 381 -16.80 7.21 16.25
CA ASN A 381 -16.12 8.34 16.85
C ASN A 381 -14.67 8.01 17.18
N MET A 382 -13.80 9.02 17.23
CA MET A 382 -12.37 8.84 17.42
C MET A 382 -12.05 8.54 18.90
N THR A 383 -12.14 7.28 19.27
CA THR A 383 -11.65 6.73 20.54
C THR A 383 -10.21 6.25 20.39
N TYR A 384 -9.54 5.92 21.51
CA TYR A 384 -8.20 5.34 21.49
C TYR A 384 -8.07 4.12 20.55
N SER A 385 -9.03 3.20 20.64
CA SER A 385 -9.01 2.00 19.77
C SER A 385 -9.24 2.33 18.30
N VAL A 386 -10.11 3.30 17.99
CA VAL A 386 -10.36 3.75 16.61
C VAL A 386 -9.13 4.48 16.07
N ALA A 387 -8.47 5.31 16.86
CA ALA A 387 -7.23 6.00 16.49
C ALA A 387 -6.12 5.01 16.13
N ARG A 388 -5.86 4.02 17.00
CA ARG A 388 -4.90 2.95 16.74
C ARG A 388 -5.24 2.16 15.49
N ASN A 389 -6.50 1.73 15.35
CA ASN A 389 -6.95 0.96 14.20
C ASN A 389 -6.86 1.77 12.90
N THR A 390 -7.11 3.09 12.95
CA THR A 390 -6.94 3.99 11.81
C THR A 390 -5.49 4.05 11.35
N ALA A 391 -4.53 4.15 12.27
CA ALA A 391 -3.12 4.15 11.94
C ALA A 391 -2.66 2.80 11.36
N ILE A 392 -3.06 1.67 11.97
CA ILE A 392 -2.75 0.31 11.49
C ILE A 392 -3.36 0.07 10.11
N LEU A 393 -4.64 0.40 9.93
CA LEU A 393 -5.31 0.24 8.64
C LEU A 393 -4.70 1.15 7.57
N GLY A 394 -4.34 2.38 7.92
CA GLY A 394 -3.60 3.25 7.01
C GLY A 394 -2.34 2.58 6.46
N PHE A 395 -1.56 1.92 7.34
CA PHE A 395 -0.39 1.14 6.95
C PHE A 395 -0.73 -0.06 6.06
N ILE A 396 -1.87 -0.73 6.25
CA ILE A 396 -2.27 -1.91 5.45
C ILE A 396 -2.98 -1.50 4.15
N TYR A 397 -3.59 -0.33 4.10
CA TYR A 397 -4.53 0.08 3.05
C TYR A 397 -3.90 0.24 1.66
N TRP A 398 -2.57 0.29 1.58
CA TRP A 398 -1.87 0.27 0.30
C TRP A 398 -2.15 -0.99 -0.54
N ILE A 399 -2.67 -2.07 0.08
CA ILE A 399 -3.16 -3.25 -0.64
C ILE A 399 -4.16 -2.84 -1.72
N THR A 400 -5.09 -1.94 -1.41
CA THR A 400 -6.17 -1.56 -2.32
C THR A 400 -5.63 -0.89 -3.58
N LEU A 401 -4.84 0.17 -3.42
CA LEU A 401 -4.32 0.95 -4.52
C LEU A 401 -3.17 0.28 -5.29
N ASN A 402 -2.51 -0.71 -4.70
CA ASN A 402 -1.42 -1.44 -5.37
C ASN A 402 -1.83 -2.80 -5.93
N SER A 403 -3.10 -3.18 -5.84
CA SER A 403 -3.59 -4.45 -6.41
C SER A 403 -3.45 -4.52 -7.94
N PHE A 404 -3.47 -3.39 -8.63
CA PHE A 404 -3.20 -3.36 -10.07
C PHE A 404 -1.73 -3.69 -10.39
N TYR A 405 -0.81 -3.43 -9.45
CA TYR A 405 0.63 -3.48 -9.66
C TYR A 405 1.24 -4.84 -9.30
N PHE A 406 0.83 -5.45 -8.19
CA PHE A 406 1.24 -6.79 -7.75
C PHE A 406 0.32 -7.30 -6.63
N CYS A 407 0.62 -8.49 -6.06
CA CYS A 407 -0.10 -9.03 -4.91
C CYS A 407 0.49 -8.50 -3.58
N PRO A 408 0.00 -7.38 -3.01
CA PRO A 408 0.60 -6.76 -1.81
C PRO A 408 0.44 -7.61 -0.54
N VAL A 409 -0.45 -8.59 -0.57
CA VAL A 409 -0.74 -9.52 0.54
C VAL A 409 0.54 -10.23 1.00
N MET A 410 1.43 -10.57 0.06
CA MET A 410 2.72 -11.19 0.32
C MET A 410 3.60 -10.41 1.31
N PHE A 411 3.48 -9.08 1.35
CA PHE A 411 4.27 -8.23 2.24
C PHE A 411 3.57 -7.95 3.56
N VAL A 412 2.25 -7.82 3.56
CA VAL A 412 1.48 -7.57 4.79
C VAL A 412 1.50 -8.79 5.70
N PHE A 413 1.34 -9.98 5.13
CA PHE A 413 1.43 -11.25 5.87
C PHE A 413 2.86 -11.80 5.99
N ALA A 414 3.87 -11.12 5.46
CA ALA A 414 5.25 -11.43 5.79
C ALA A 414 5.47 -11.25 7.31
N PRO A 415 6.36 -12.04 7.95
CA PRO A 415 6.69 -11.86 9.37
C PRO A 415 7.02 -10.41 9.72
N THR A 416 7.67 -9.73 8.81
CA THR A 416 8.04 -8.33 8.92
C THR A 416 6.84 -7.37 8.87
N GLY A 417 5.81 -7.66 8.09
CA GLY A 417 4.55 -6.90 8.08
C GLY A 417 3.78 -7.07 9.38
N LEU A 418 3.72 -8.31 9.88
CA LEU A 418 3.08 -8.63 11.17
C LEU A 418 3.81 -7.94 12.35
N ILE A 419 5.15 -7.93 12.35
CA ILE A 419 5.95 -7.19 13.33
C ILE A 419 5.59 -5.69 13.29
N SER A 420 5.42 -5.10 12.11
CA SER A 420 5.01 -3.69 12.01
C SER A 420 3.67 -3.43 12.71
N VAL A 421 2.69 -4.31 12.56
CA VAL A 421 1.39 -4.19 13.26
C VAL A 421 1.57 -4.27 14.78
N ILE A 422 2.42 -5.18 15.26
CA ILE A 422 2.79 -5.29 16.69
C ILE A 422 3.47 -4.00 17.17
N CYS A 423 4.40 -3.46 16.39
CA CYS A 423 5.06 -2.18 16.70
C CYS A 423 4.06 -1.02 16.83
N PHE A 424 3.05 -0.92 15.94
CA PHE A 424 1.97 0.06 16.11
C PHE A 424 1.26 -0.10 17.45
N TRP A 425 0.96 -1.33 17.84
CA TRP A 425 0.27 -1.63 19.08
C TRP A 425 1.10 -1.20 20.30
N ILE A 426 2.38 -1.60 20.31
CA ILE A 426 3.32 -1.25 21.38
C ILE A 426 3.49 0.28 21.46
N LEU A 427 3.68 0.93 20.33
CA LEU A 427 3.90 2.38 20.29
C LEU A 427 2.66 3.16 20.77
N PHE A 428 1.44 2.72 20.41
CA PHE A 428 0.21 3.31 20.93
C PHE A 428 0.07 3.11 22.44
N VAL A 429 0.41 1.94 23.00
CA VAL A 429 0.42 1.71 24.44
C VAL A 429 1.47 2.61 25.11
N PHE A 430 2.67 2.66 24.59
CA PHE A 430 3.77 3.49 25.10
C PHE A 430 3.39 4.98 25.14
N LEU A 431 2.88 5.51 24.05
CA LEU A 431 2.58 6.95 23.94
C LEU A 431 1.38 7.35 24.80
N PHE A 432 0.33 6.54 24.87
CA PHE A 432 -0.96 6.95 25.39
C PHE A 432 -1.35 6.34 26.73
N ARG A 433 -0.77 5.19 27.13
CA ARG A 433 -1.14 4.50 28.38
C ARG A 433 -0.07 4.54 29.46
N ILE A 434 1.21 4.48 29.06
CA ILE A 434 2.31 4.53 30.03
C ILE A 434 2.52 6.00 30.42
N ARG A 435 2.63 6.31 31.72
CA ARG A 435 3.07 7.62 32.21
C ARG A 435 4.47 7.46 32.73
N PHE A 436 5.39 8.36 32.35
CA PHE A 436 6.64 8.55 33.04
C PHE A 436 6.37 9.47 34.23
N ASN A 437 6.64 9.00 35.45
CA ASN A 437 6.63 9.83 36.66
C ASN A 437 7.82 10.75 36.69
#